data_47595bf8122a134419d6425eaddf1db3
#
_entry.id   47595bf8122a134419d6425eaddf1db3
#
_cell.length_a   1.000
_cell.length_b   1.000
_cell.length_c   1.000
_cell.angle_alpha   90.00
_cell.angle_beta   90.00
_cell.angle_gamma   90.00
#
_symmetry.space_group_name_H-M   'P 1'
#
loop_
_entity.id
_entity.type
_entity.pdbx_description
1 polymer ?
#
loop_
_entity_poly.entity_id
_entity_poly.type
_entity_poly.pdbx_seq_one_letter_code
_entity_poly.pdbx_strand_id
1 'polypeptide(L)'
;MRKSWLVAAFLAISAAHAIDVERLDDPALQQRYERLTRELRCLVCQNESIADSNATLAADLRREVRDMMVAGNSDVEIRTFLTERYGDFVLYRPPIAPRTWLLWAAPALLLLGGAGIAALVIVRRSRVPRADPGSLDEEPDHT
;
A
#
# COMPACT_ATOMS: atom_id res chain seq x y z
N MET A 1 17.48 -51.87 14.03
CA MET A 1 17.97 -50.75 14.88
C MET A 1 18.89 -49.74 14.16
N ARG A 2 19.66 -50.10 13.12
CA ARG A 2 20.57 -49.15 12.43
C ARG A 2 19.87 -48.12 11.50
N LYS A 3 18.64 -48.41 11.03
CA LYS A 3 17.89 -47.50 10.12
C LYS A 3 17.23 -46.34 10.82
N SER A 4 16.90 -46.43 12.10
CA SER A 4 16.27 -45.37 12.87
C SER A 4 17.20 -44.19 13.20
N TRP A 5 18.50 -44.44 13.26
CA TRP A 5 19.49 -43.39 13.52
C TRP A 5 19.72 -42.47 12.32
N LEU A 6 19.58 -42.99 11.10
CA LEU A 6 19.74 -42.18 9.89
C LEU A 6 18.54 -41.21 9.67
N VAL A 7 17.34 -41.62 10.09
CA VAL A 7 16.16 -40.75 10.03
C VAL A 7 16.24 -39.63 11.07
N ALA A 8 16.71 -39.95 12.29
CA ALA A 8 16.91 -38.96 13.34
C ALA A 8 18.03 -37.94 12.95
N ALA A 9 19.08 -38.38 12.29
CA ALA A 9 20.15 -37.47 11.82
C ALA A 9 19.67 -36.56 10.68
N PHE A 10 18.74 -37.03 9.82
CA PHE A 10 18.20 -36.21 8.72
C PHE A 10 17.21 -35.12 9.22
N LEU A 11 16.47 -35.37 10.30
CA LEU A 11 15.58 -34.39 10.92
C LEU A 11 16.31 -33.26 11.66
N ALA A 12 17.55 -33.50 12.11
CA ALA A 12 18.32 -32.51 12.85
C ALA A 12 18.95 -31.42 11.95
N ILE A 13 19.01 -31.63 10.63
CA ILE A 13 19.66 -30.71 9.69
C ILE A 13 18.69 -29.60 9.20
N SER A 14 17.37 -29.75 9.43
CA SER A 14 16.37 -28.80 8.93
C SER A 14 16.18 -27.53 9.80
N ALA A 15 16.93 -27.37 10.88
CA ALA A 15 16.70 -26.29 11.85
C ALA A 15 17.63 -25.06 11.70
N ALA A 16 18.44 -24.98 10.66
CA ALA A 16 19.52 -23.98 10.57
C ALA A 16 19.38 -22.99 9.41
N HIS A 17 18.16 -22.54 9.11
CA HIS A 17 17.97 -21.30 8.37
C HIS A 17 17.17 -20.31 9.24
N ALA A 18 17.67 -20.06 10.43
CA ALA A 18 17.32 -18.84 11.14
C ALA A 18 17.83 -17.68 10.28
N ILE A 19 16.93 -16.91 9.68
CA ILE A 19 17.22 -15.60 9.15
C ILE A 19 17.92 -14.87 10.30
N ASP A 20 19.20 -14.54 10.12
CA ASP A 20 19.98 -13.78 11.06
C ASP A 20 19.38 -12.38 11.10
N VAL A 21 18.30 -12.23 11.86
CA VAL A 21 17.76 -10.92 12.20
C VAL A 21 18.75 -10.35 13.17
N GLU A 22 19.73 -9.65 12.64
CA GLU A 22 20.74 -8.92 13.39
C GLU A 22 20.03 -7.92 14.30
N ARG A 23 19.71 -8.37 15.52
CA ARG A 23 18.96 -7.59 16.50
C ARG A 23 19.81 -6.44 16.97
N LEU A 24 19.17 -5.29 17.10
CA LEU A 24 19.74 -4.13 17.77
C LEU A 24 19.60 -4.32 19.28
N ASP A 25 20.63 -3.93 20.04
CA ASP A 25 20.65 -4.11 21.50
C ASP A 25 19.62 -3.23 22.23
N ASP A 26 19.31 -2.05 21.66
CA ASP A 26 18.28 -1.17 22.17
C ASP A 26 16.87 -1.59 21.66
N PRO A 27 15.95 -1.99 22.57
CA PRO A 27 14.60 -2.39 22.18
C PRO A 27 13.79 -1.28 21.47
N ALA A 28 14.03 -0.01 21.79
CA ALA A 28 13.34 1.10 21.13
C ALA A 28 13.85 1.27 19.69
N LEU A 29 15.16 1.13 19.48
CA LEU A 29 15.77 1.17 18.17
C LEU A 29 15.35 -0.05 17.33
N GLN A 30 15.26 -1.23 17.94
CA GLN A 30 14.77 -2.45 17.30
C GLN A 30 13.32 -2.28 16.81
N GLN A 31 12.43 -1.76 17.65
CA GLN A 31 11.04 -1.51 17.27
C GLN A 31 10.93 -0.47 16.14
N ARG A 32 11.78 0.56 16.17
CA ARG A 32 11.87 1.57 15.11
C ARG A 32 12.34 0.93 13.80
N TYR A 33 13.35 0.08 13.83
CA TYR A 33 13.88 -0.67 12.70
C TYR A 33 12.80 -1.57 12.05
N GLU A 34 12.10 -2.37 12.85
CA GLU A 34 11.05 -3.26 12.38
C GLU A 34 9.90 -2.48 11.71
N ARG A 35 9.54 -1.35 12.26
CA ARG A 35 8.52 -0.47 11.68
C ARG A 35 8.95 0.09 10.33
N LEU A 36 10.17 0.62 10.27
CA LEU A 36 10.70 1.24 9.05
C LEU A 36 10.91 0.20 7.93
N THR A 37 11.44 -0.98 8.24
CA THR A 37 11.65 -2.04 7.23
C THR A 37 10.35 -2.61 6.67
N ARG A 38 9.23 -2.57 7.41
CA ARG A 38 7.90 -2.92 6.89
C ARG A 38 7.30 -1.83 5.99
N GLU A 39 7.72 -0.58 6.13
CA GLU A 39 7.29 0.53 5.28
C GLU A 39 8.02 0.56 3.92
N LEU A 40 9.13 -0.17 3.81
CA LEU A 40 9.97 -0.21 2.61
C LEU A 40 9.68 -1.45 1.77
N ARG A 41 9.51 -1.24 0.46
CA ARG A 41 9.19 -2.30 -0.49
C ARG A 41 10.46 -2.99 -0.98
N CYS A 42 10.41 -4.31 -1.10
CA CYS A 42 11.42 -5.05 -1.83
C CYS A 42 11.28 -4.80 -3.34
N LEU A 43 12.35 -4.31 -3.96
CA LEU A 43 12.32 -3.88 -5.37
C LEU A 43 12.30 -5.02 -6.39
N VAL A 44 12.70 -6.22 -5.98
CA VAL A 44 12.80 -7.43 -6.82
C VAL A 44 11.76 -8.48 -6.47
N CYS A 45 10.88 -8.19 -5.50
CA CYS A 45 9.87 -9.12 -5.00
C CYS A 45 8.47 -8.71 -5.45
N GLN A 46 7.52 -9.66 -5.43
CA GLN A 46 6.13 -9.39 -5.76
C GLN A 46 5.40 -8.73 -4.58
N ASN A 47 5.64 -7.43 -4.39
CA ASN A 47 4.92 -6.60 -3.41
C ASN A 47 5.16 -6.95 -1.93
N GLU A 48 6.32 -7.51 -1.60
CA GLU A 48 6.75 -7.77 -0.23
C GLU A 48 7.53 -6.60 0.35
N SER A 49 7.52 -6.47 1.69
CA SER A 49 8.40 -5.54 2.38
C SER A 49 9.83 -6.07 2.44
N ILE A 50 10.80 -5.18 2.67
CA ILE A 50 12.16 -5.66 2.92
C ILE A 50 12.27 -6.43 4.24
N ALA A 51 11.32 -6.26 5.17
CA ALA A 51 11.26 -7.03 6.42
C ALA A 51 10.89 -8.50 6.17
N ASP A 52 9.98 -8.75 5.21
CA ASP A 52 9.39 -10.08 4.98
C ASP A 52 10.09 -10.85 3.86
N SER A 53 10.87 -10.15 3.02
CA SER A 53 11.51 -10.73 1.85
C SER A 53 12.84 -11.43 2.18
N ASN A 54 13.04 -12.61 1.57
CA ASN A 54 14.29 -13.39 1.63
C ASN A 54 15.27 -13.07 0.48
N ALA A 55 14.95 -12.11 -0.40
CA ALA A 55 15.84 -11.73 -1.49
C ALA A 55 17.13 -11.10 -0.96
N THR A 56 18.23 -11.33 -1.67
CA THR A 56 19.56 -10.77 -1.30
C THR A 56 19.52 -9.25 -1.23
N LEU A 57 18.86 -8.59 -2.18
CA LEU A 57 18.69 -7.13 -2.16
C LEU A 57 17.91 -6.66 -0.92
N ALA A 58 16.89 -7.39 -0.47
CA ALA A 58 16.16 -7.05 0.74
C ALA A 58 17.06 -7.15 1.98
N ALA A 59 17.94 -8.17 2.03
CA ALA A 59 18.93 -8.31 3.09
C ALA A 59 19.95 -7.14 3.08
N ASP A 60 20.40 -6.73 1.90
CA ASP A 60 21.31 -5.59 1.75
C ASP A 60 20.66 -4.29 2.21
N LEU A 61 19.42 -4.04 1.80
CA LEU A 61 18.66 -2.86 2.22
C LEU A 61 18.40 -2.84 3.73
N ARG A 62 18.13 -3.99 4.33
CA ARG A 62 17.99 -4.10 5.79
C ARG A 62 19.26 -3.72 6.53
N ARG A 63 20.44 -4.17 6.05
CA ARG A 63 21.73 -3.77 6.61
C ARG A 63 21.95 -2.27 6.48
N GLU A 64 21.72 -1.71 5.30
CA GLU A 64 21.86 -0.27 5.05
C GLU A 64 20.98 0.57 6.00
N VAL A 65 19.70 0.22 6.14
CA VAL A 65 18.76 0.87 7.07
C VAL A 65 19.28 0.78 8.50
N ARG A 66 19.76 -0.40 8.93
CA ARG A 66 20.30 -0.61 10.26
C ARG A 66 21.53 0.27 10.52
N ASP A 67 22.47 0.28 9.59
CA ASP A 67 23.72 1.04 9.72
C ASP A 67 23.43 2.55 9.79
N MET A 68 22.51 3.06 8.99
CA MET A 68 22.06 4.43 9.07
C MET A 68 21.38 4.76 10.40
N MET A 69 20.58 3.84 10.95
CA MET A 69 19.92 4.03 12.24
C MET A 69 20.93 4.04 13.40
N VAL A 70 21.93 3.16 13.37
CA VAL A 70 23.03 3.12 14.35
C VAL A 70 23.88 4.40 14.25
N ALA A 71 24.05 4.95 13.05
CA ALA A 71 24.71 6.24 12.83
C ALA A 71 23.89 7.45 13.33
N GLY A 72 22.63 7.24 13.78
CA GLY A 72 21.78 8.28 14.33
C GLY A 72 20.89 9.00 13.32
N ASN A 73 20.82 8.53 12.08
CA ASN A 73 19.96 9.15 11.07
C ASN A 73 18.46 9.02 11.46
N SER A 74 17.69 10.04 11.10
CA SER A 74 16.24 10.07 11.26
C SER A 74 15.54 9.19 10.22
N ASP A 75 14.28 8.80 10.48
CA ASP A 75 13.46 8.04 9.50
C ASP A 75 13.27 8.81 8.19
N VAL A 76 13.24 10.14 8.24
CA VAL A 76 13.11 10.99 7.05
C VAL A 76 14.38 10.91 6.20
N GLU A 77 15.54 11.04 6.82
CA GLU A 77 16.85 10.94 6.13
C GLU A 77 17.02 9.57 5.48
N ILE A 78 16.68 8.50 6.19
CA ILE A 78 16.76 7.12 5.67
C ILE A 78 15.84 6.97 4.46
N ARG A 79 14.57 7.41 4.55
CA ARG A 79 13.63 7.35 3.42
C ARG A 79 14.11 8.19 2.23
N THR A 80 14.62 9.39 2.49
CA THR A 80 15.16 10.27 1.43
C THR A 80 16.34 9.61 0.73
N PHE A 81 17.30 9.09 1.47
CA PHE A 81 18.44 8.37 0.92
C PHE A 81 18.02 7.20 0.02
N LEU A 82 17.07 6.39 0.49
CA LEU A 82 16.59 5.23 -0.28
C LEU A 82 15.80 5.65 -1.51
N THR A 83 14.99 6.71 -1.44
CA THR A 83 14.24 7.22 -2.60
C THR A 83 15.13 7.87 -3.64
N GLU A 84 16.18 8.56 -3.25
CA GLU A 84 17.16 9.15 -4.17
C GLU A 84 17.94 8.06 -4.93
N ARG A 85 18.25 6.95 -4.27
CA ARG A 85 19.04 5.88 -4.85
C ARG A 85 18.21 4.85 -5.65
N TYR A 86 17.00 4.54 -5.18
CA TYR A 86 16.17 3.45 -5.72
C TYR A 86 14.82 3.95 -6.30
N GLY A 87 14.54 5.23 -6.20
CA GLY A 87 13.28 5.83 -6.64
C GLY A 87 12.14 5.68 -5.63
N ASP A 88 11.03 6.40 -5.88
CA ASP A 88 9.86 6.41 -4.97
C ASP A 88 9.18 5.04 -4.83
N PHE A 89 9.44 4.11 -5.73
CA PHE A 89 8.88 2.76 -5.70
C PHE A 89 9.31 1.98 -4.44
N VAL A 90 10.41 2.38 -3.79
CA VAL A 90 10.86 1.79 -2.51
C VAL A 90 9.88 2.06 -1.37
N LEU A 91 8.98 3.03 -1.51
CA LEU A 91 7.98 3.36 -0.51
C LEU A 91 6.61 2.75 -0.85
N TYR A 92 5.94 2.10 0.13
CA TYR A 92 4.55 1.66 -0.05
C TYR A 92 3.57 2.83 -0.15
N ARG A 93 3.87 3.93 0.53
CA ARG A 93 3.03 5.13 0.52
C ARG A 93 3.71 6.20 -0.33
N PRO A 94 3.10 6.59 -1.47
CA PRO A 94 3.63 7.68 -2.26
C PRO A 94 3.73 8.96 -1.42
N PRO A 95 4.83 9.70 -1.51
CA PRO A 95 4.95 10.97 -0.81
C PRO A 95 3.90 11.96 -1.32
N ILE A 96 3.36 12.81 -0.43
CA ILE A 96 2.51 13.94 -0.81
C ILE A 96 3.42 15.00 -1.41
N ALA A 97 3.52 15.00 -2.72
CA ALA A 97 4.38 15.91 -3.50
C ALA A 97 3.56 16.60 -4.60
N PRO A 98 4.02 17.71 -5.16
CA PRO A 98 3.32 18.39 -6.26
C PRO A 98 2.98 17.48 -7.44
N ARG A 99 3.77 16.43 -7.68
CA ARG A 99 3.53 15.44 -8.75
C ARG A 99 2.46 14.40 -8.41
N THR A 100 2.11 14.23 -7.11
CA THR A 100 1.14 13.22 -6.65
C THR A 100 -0.14 13.83 -6.08
N TRP A 101 -0.25 15.18 -6.04
CA TRP A 101 -1.41 15.86 -5.46
C TRP A 101 -2.74 15.45 -6.12
N LEU A 102 -2.72 15.23 -7.45
CA LEU A 102 -3.91 14.82 -8.19
C LEU A 102 -4.40 13.43 -7.75
N LEU A 103 -3.48 12.52 -7.42
CA LEU A 103 -3.83 11.19 -6.90
C LEU A 103 -4.63 11.29 -5.58
N TRP A 104 -4.23 12.23 -4.72
CA TRP A 104 -4.90 12.45 -3.43
C TRP A 104 -6.18 13.28 -3.55
N ALA A 105 -6.24 14.21 -4.50
CA ALA A 105 -7.41 15.04 -4.76
C ALA A 105 -8.49 14.34 -5.60
N ALA A 106 -8.13 13.35 -6.42
CA ALA A 106 -9.04 12.68 -7.36
C ALA A 106 -10.33 12.14 -6.74
N PRO A 107 -10.33 11.44 -5.58
CA PRO A 107 -11.58 10.97 -4.97
C PRO A 107 -12.53 12.11 -4.60
N ALA A 108 -12.00 13.20 -4.05
CA ALA A 108 -12.80 14.35 -3.68
C ALA A 108 -13.36 15.08 -4.91
N LEU A 109 -12.56 15.25 -5.94
CA LEU A 109 -12.99 15.87 -7.21
C LEU A 109 -14.09 15.06 -7.91
N LEU A 110 -13.97 13.72 -7.91
CA LEU A 110 -14.99 12.83 -8.48
C LEU A 110 -16.29 12.89 -7.69
N LEU A 111 -16.25 12.93 -6.37
CA LEU A 111 -17.44 13.04 -5.52
C LEU A 111 -18.13 14.39 -5.72
N LEU A 112 -17.39 15.49 -5.71
CA LEU A 112 -17.94 16.83 -5.91
C LEU A 112 -18.52 16.99 -7.33
N GLY A 113 -17.79 16.52 -8.35
CA GLY A 113 -18.26 16.54 -9.73
C GLY A 113 -19.51 15.70 -9.93
N GLY A 114 -19.53 14.47 -9.41
CA GLY A 114 -20.69 13.58 -9.48
C GLY A 114 -21.90 14.13 -8.74
N ALA A 115 -21.72 14.67 -7.54
CA ALA A 115 -22.78 15.34 -6.79
C ALA A 115 -23.33 16.57 -7.52
N GLY A 116 -22.45 17.37 -8.13
CA GLY A 116 -22.85 18.53 -8.95
C GLY A 116 -23.69 18.13 -10.15
N ILE A 117 -23.27 17.11 -10.90
CA ILE A 117 -24.03 16.57 -12.04
C ILE A 117 -25.38 16.02 -11.57
N ALA A 118 -25.42 15.25 -10.50
CA ALA A 118 -26.65 14.70 -9.95
C ALA A 118 -27.62 15.81 -9.54
N ALA A 119 -27.16 16.83 -8.86
CA ALA A 119 -27.96 17.99 -8.47
C ALA A 119 -28.54 18.72 -9.69
N LEU A 120 -27.73 18.96 -10.73
CA LEU A 120 -28.17 19.58 -11.96
C LEU A 120 -29.25 18.75 -12.67
N VAL A 121 -29.09 17.43 -12.73
CA VAL A 121 -30.08 16.51 -13.34
C VAL A 121 -31.40 16.53 -12.56
N ILE A 122 -31.33 16.48 -11.23
CA ILE A 122 -32.51 16.53 -10.37
C ILE A 122 -33.26 17.84 -10.54
N VAL A 123 -32.57 18.98 -10.50
CA VAL A 123 -33.17 20.30 -10.67
C VAL A 123 -33.77 20.48 -12.07
N ARG A 124 -33.13 19.97 -13.12
CA ARG A 124 -33.69 20.00 -14.48
C ARG A 124 -34.93 19.12 -14.60
N ARG A 125 -34.93 17.90 -14.05
CA ARG A 125 -36.07 17.01 -14.04
C ARG A 125 -37.28 17.54 -13.27
N SER A 126 -37.02 18.19 -12.11
CA SER A 126 -38.13 18.77 -11.32
C SER A 126 -38.80 19.97 -11.99
N ARG A 127 -38.13 20.61 -12.96
CA ARG A 127 -38.69 21.73 -13.73
C ARG A 127 -39.48 21.31 -14.96
N VAL A 128 -39.45 20.03 -15.35
CA VAL A 128 -40.31 19.52 -16.45
C VAL A 128 -41.69 19.28 -15.88
N PRO A 129 -42.74 19.96 -16.38
CA PRO A 129 -44.12 19.71 -15.96
C PRO A 129 -44.45 18.23 -16.20
N ARG A 130 -45.00 17.57 -15.19
CA ARG A 130 -45.47 16.21 -15.31
C ARG A 130 -46.67 16.26 -16.25
N ALA A 131 -46.59 15.59 -17.43
CA ALA A 131 -47.74 15.42 -18.29
C ALA A 131 -48.84 14.72 -17.48
N ASP A 132 -50.02 15.30 -17.42
CA ASP A 132 -51.18 14.77 -16.71
C ASP A 132 -51.60 13.45 -17.40
N PRO A 133 -51.59 12.31 -16.68
CA PRO A 133 -52.01 11.04 -17.29
C PRO A 133 -53.48 11.00 -17.71
N GLY A 134 -54.31 11.96 -17.27
CA GLY A 134 -55.73 12.04 -17.53
C GLY A 134 -56.13 12.54 -18.94
N SER A 135 -55.18 12.98 -19.77
CA SER A 135 -55.52 13.52 -21.10
C SER A 135 -55.56 12.48 -22.22
N LEU A 136 -55.37 11.20 -21.91
CA LEU A 136 -55.43 10.12 -22.92
C LEU A 136 -56.76 9.37 -22.99
N ASP A 137 -57.72 9.69 -22.10
CA ASP A 137 -59.00 8.96 -22.01
C ASP A 137 -60.16 9.67 -22.71
N GLU A 138 -59.88 10.74 -23.46
CA GLU A 138 -60.92 11.39 -24.28
C GLU A 138 -60.99 10.69 -25.66
N GLU A 139 -61.58 9.48 -25.64
CA GLU A 139 -62.01 8.78 -26.84
C GLU A 139 -63.19 9.54 -27.47
N PRO A 140 -63.11 9.95 -28.73
CA PRO A 140 -64.24 10.59 -29.39
C PRO A 140 -65.38 9.61 -29.57
N ASP A 141 -66.53 9.87 -28.90
CA ASP A 141 -67.79 9.21 -29.10
C ASP A 141 -68.24 9.39 -30.58
N HIS A 142 -68.19 8.31 -31.33
CA HIS A 142 -68.70 8.24 -32.68
C HIS A 142 -70.16 7.73 -32.63
N THR A 143 -71.10 8.63 -32.56
CA THR A 143 -72.49 8.40 -32.99
C THR A 143 -72.73 8.82 -34.44
#